data_88d22ff2ef79491c16ff69312a0650f6
#
_entry.id   88d22ff2ef79491c16ff69312a0650f6
#
_cell.length_a   1.000
_cell.length_b   1.000
_cell.length_c   1.000
_cell.angle_alpha   90.00
_cell.angle_beta   90.00
_cell.angle_gamma   90.00
#
_symmetry.space_group_name_H-M   'P 1'
#
loop_
_entity.id
_entity.type
_entity.pdbx_description
1 polymer ?
#
loop_
_entity_poly.entity_id
_entity_poly.type
_entity_poly.pdbx_seq_one_letter_code
_entity_poly.pdbx_strand_id
1 'polypeptide(L)'
;MNSLGIYFGIKEIILVETSGKKIVNNIRLPHPSLAMAELEEKVPADIKLMAMLKDAFRSNRISAEEAFFCLSGQDLVIRTFEIPLLPQSELRGAVNFEAKKYIPFKLEELYYDFQALFNKKDKTSLILFVGIKKETLVNYVSIAKQLNLKIGMLEYSAFSILRFLKLAGLSDAGVMATLCFDLNNEDEANFTVFENGFSLFSRDFVFSAEPGGFEQTVDTDLAQKKEKIKNEIKVSLDYYNRKFPEKTIKNIFVLSNKETQGDLGSFFTDTSIPYRAVETQKVIGKGVDFSSAVIKSFSASLSKIAPIKIKINLNSARLKTEIINKSSLPAVDFAALLQGIKIDFKFIVLGIIVCAAVFGYGLMRIQPMQEELDKIKSKRVRIISSVAGDSLEELSALSDQYRGKIRKLDKLVKDQMYATYPLNAIPAALPGGVWLENFRLTQNSGNVIELSLTGQVYLEDHDREFESVNIFLINLKNNPEFSKYFKEININSIDQKLIDNKSVTVFSITCKNLAEKK
;
A
#
# COMPACT_ATOMS: atom_id res chain seq x y z
N MET A 1 15.65 28.66 -1.50
CA MET A 1 15.65 27.37 -2.24
C MET A 1 14.22 26.85 -2.21
N ASN A 2 13.65 26.58 -3.37
CA ASN A 2 12.28 26.10 -3.46
C ASN A 2 12.22 24.60 -3.14
N SER A 3 11.14 24.18 -2.51
CA SER A 3 10.85 22.80 -2.18
C SER A 3 9.51 22.39 -2.79
N LEU A 4 9.42 21.18 -3.33
CA LEU A 4 8.22 20.66 -3.96
C LEU A 4 7.62 19.53 -3.11
N GLY A 5 6.41 19.72 -2.61
CA GLY A 5 5.60 18.64 -2.08
C GLY A 5 4.81 17.96 -3.20
N ILE A 6 4.74 16.65 -3.18
CA ILE A 6 3.96 15.87 -4.15
C ILE A 6 3.09 14.87 -3.38
N TYR A 7 1.78 14.97 -3.56
CA TYR A 7 0.83 14.02 -3.00
C TYR A 7 0.13 13.25 -4.13
N PHE A 8 0.15 11.94 -4.04
CA PHE A 8 -0.58 11.03 -4.94
C PHE A 8 -1.84 10.55 -4.21
N GLY A 9 -2.97 11.14 -4.55
CA GLY A 9 -4.28 10.73 -4.06
C GLY A 9 -4.98 9.79 -5.05
N ILE A 10 -6.16 9.31 -4.66
CA ILE A 10 -6.95 8.38 -5.50
C ILE A 10 -7.46 9.10 -6.76
N LYS A 11 -7.97 10.32 -6.60
CA LYS A 11 -8.58 11.10 -7.69
C LYS A 11 -7.62 12.08 -8.34
N GLU A 12 -6.70 12.65 -7.57
CA GLU A 12 -5.86 13.74 -8.02
C GLU A 12 -4.43 13.62 -7.51
N ILE A 13 -3.52 14.22 -8.26
CA ILE A 13 -2.13 14.40 -7.86
C ILE A 13 -1.92 15.88 -7.62
N ILE A 14 -1.41 16.23 -6.45
CA ILE A 14 -1.18 17.62 -6.05
C ILE A 14 0.30 17.91 -5.95
N LEU A 15 0.71 18.99 -6.62
CA LEU A 15 2.06 19.53 -6.59
C LEU A 15 2.01 20.90 -5.92
N VAL A 16 2.69 21.07 -4.79
CA VAL A 16 2.80 22.37 -4.11
C VAL A 16 4.27 22.76 -4.02
N GLU A 17 4.66 23.78 -4.76
CA GLU A 17 5.98 24.39 -4.66
C GLU A 17 5.96 25.49 -3.61
N THR A 18 6.93 25.47 -2.69
CA THR A 18 7.06 26.47 -1.64
C THR A 18 8.42 27.15 -1.67
N SER A 19 8.43 28.45 -1.37
CA SER A 19 9.62 29.24 -1.05
C SER A 19 9.57 29.66 0.43
N GLY A 20 10.40 29.04 1.25
CA GLY A 20 10.19 29.11 2.69
C GLY A 20 8.83 28.51 3.08
N LYS A 21 7.98 29.28 3.77
CA LYS A 21 6.62 28.85 4.15
C LYS A 21 5.54 29.32 3.17
N LYS A 22 5.91 30.04 2.11
CA LYS A 22 4.96 30.63 1.16
C LYS A 22 4.77 29.69 -0.04
N ILE A 23 3.52 29.44 -0.42
CA ILE A 23 3.18 28.72 -1.66
C ILE A 23 3.51 29.62 -2.85
N VAL A 24 4.27 29.07 -3.80
CA VAL A 24 4.63 29.70 -5.08
C VAL A 24 3.77 29.12 -6.18
N ASN A 25 3.63 27.81 -6.24
CA ASN A 25 2.80 27.09 -7.18
C ASN A 25 1.91 26.06 -6.46
N ASN A 26 0.66 25.95 -6.90
CA ASN A 26 -0.29 24.93 -6.46
C ASN A 26 -0.98 24.35 -7.70
N ILE A 27 -0.66 23.11 -8.03
CA ILE A 27 -1.07 22.48 -9.29
C ILE A 27 -1.84 21.20 -8.95
N ARG A 28 -3.01 21.05 -9.57
CA ARG A 28 -3.86 19.87 -9.48
C ARG A 28 -3.86 19.14 -10.80
N LEU A 29 -3.63 17.85 -10.78
CA LEU A 29 -3.67 16.96 -11.93
C LEU A 29 -4.61 15.80 -11.63
N PRO A 30 -5.49 15.42 -12.57
CA PRO A 30 -6.33 14.23 -12.38
C PRO A 30 -5.46 12.97 -12.32
N HIS A 31 -5.84 12.00 -11.49
CA HIS A 31 -5.10 10.74 -11.45
C HIS A 31 -5.38 9.94 -12.73
N PRO A 32 -4.34 9.41 -13.42
CA PRO A 32 -4.50 8.77 -14.73
C PRO A 32 -5.43 7.57 -14.75
N SER A 33 -5.55 6.83 -13.63
CA SER A 33 -6.45 5.68 -13.53
C SER A 33 -7.93 6.04 -13.69
N LEU A 34 -8.34 7.26 -13.34
CA LEU A 34 -9.71 7.73 -13.51
C LEU A 34 -9.97 8.19 -14.96
N ALA A 35 -8.98 8.80 -15.58
CA ALA A 35 -9.07 9.25 -16.97
C ALA A 35 -9.12 8.09 -17.99
N MET A 36 -8.78 6.87 -17.59
CA MET A 36 -8.88 5.68 -18.45
C MET A 36 -10.30 5.07 -18.48
N ALA A 37 -11.15 5.38 -17.52
CA ALA A 37 -12.54 4.90 -17.51
C ALA A 37 -13.40 5.60 -18.57
N GLU A 38 -13.00 6.79 -19.04
CA GLU A 38 -13.76 7.61 -19.98
C GLU A 38 -13.25 7.57 -21.44
N LEU A 39 -12.04 7.06 -21.67
CA LEU A 39 -11.42 7.07 -23.00
C LEU A 39 -10.85 5.70 -23.35
N GLU A 40 -11.24 5.15 -24.51
CA GLU A 40 -10.70 3.91 -25.12
C GLU A 40 -9.21 3.99 -25.51
N GLU A 41 -8.42 4.84 -24.89
CA GLU A 41 -7.02 5.05 -25.24
C GLU A 41 -6.09 3.97 -24.68
N LYS A 42 -5.36 3.32 -25.56
CA LYS A 42 -4.41 2.21 -25.31
C LYS A 42 -3.05 2.66 -24.73
N VAL A 43 -2.92 3.87 -24.15
CA VAL A 43 -1.64 4.34 -23.59
C VAL A 43 -1.50 3.87 -22.15
N PRO A 44 -0.37 3.23 -21.75
CA PRO A 44 -0.14 2.84 -20.37
C PRO A 44 -0.23 4.04 -19.40
N ALA A 45 -0.86 3.82 -18.25
CA ALA A 45 -1.09 4.87 -17.23
C ALA A 45 0.19 5.59 -16.82
N ASP A 46 1.30 4.87 -16.72
CA ASP A 46 2.61 5.41 -16.33
C ASP A 46 3.15 6.43 -17.37
N ILE A 47 2.94 6.19 -18.66
CA ILE A 47 3.37 7.09 -19.73
C ILE A 47 2.53 8.36 -19.70
N LYS A 48 1.21 8.23 -19.52
CA LYS A 48 0.27 9.36 -19.41
C LYS A 48 0.60 10.21 -18.19
N LEU A 49 0.82 9.55 -17.03
CA LEU A 49 1.25 10.23 -15.81
C LEU A 49 2.51 11.07 -16.02
N MET A 50 3.53 10.49 -16.63
CA MET A 50 4.79 11.20 -16.87
C MET A 50 4.65 12.35 -17.85
N ALA A 51 3.82 12.21 -18.88
CA ALA A 51 3.54 13.29 -19.82
C ALA A 51 2.85 14.46 -19.10
N MET A 52 1.82 14.18 -18.31
CA MET A 52 1.09 15.18 -17.51
C MET A 52 2.00 15.91 -16.51
N LEU A 53 2.85 15.16 -15.79
CA LEU A 53 3.79 15.75 -14.83
C LEU A 53 4.81 16.65 -15.54
N LYS A 54 5.41 16.20 -16.64
CA LYS A 54 6.37 17.02 -17.42
C LYS A 54 5.74 18.29 -17.97
N ASP A 55 4.50 18.20 -18.45
CA ASP A 55 3.77 19.36 -18.94
C ASP A 55 3.47 20.34 -17.81
N ALA A 56 3.00 19.86 -16.67
CA ALA A 56 2.76 20.67 -15.47
C ALA A 56 4.03 21.39 -15.01
N PHE A 57 5.18 20.71 -15.03
CA PHE A 57 6.47 21.31 -14.68
C PHE A 57 6.87 22.45 -15.62
N ARG A 58 6.67 22.26 -16.94
CA ARG A 58 6.99 23.28 -17.93
C ARG A 58 6.03 24.47 -17.86
N SER A 59 4.73 24.21 -17.85
CA SER A 59 3.70 25.23 -17.90
C SER A 59 3.71 26.12 -16.66
N ASN A 60 4.01 25.57 -15.51
CA ASN A 60 4.04 26.32 -14.24
C ASN A 60 5.45 26.74 -13.83
N ARG A 61 6.47 26.51 -14.66
CA ARG A 61 7.87 26.89 -14.42
C ARG A 61 8.35 26.47 -13.03
N ILE A 62 8.08 25.21 -12.65
CA ILE A 62 8.54 24.66 -11.36
C ILE A 62 10.06 24.70 -11.33
N SER A 63 10.62 25.34 -10.29
CA SER A 63 12.05 25.58 -10.12
C SER A 63 12.67 24.75 -9.00
N ALA A 64 11.86 24.00 -8.27
CA ALA A 64 12.33 23.16 -7.16
C ALA A 64 13.20 22.02 -7.69
N GLU A 65 14.36 21.81 -7.06
CA GLU A 65 15.29 20.72 -7.35
C GLU A 65 15.05 19.51 -6.44
N GLU A 66 14.32 19.71 -5.33
CA GLU A 66 14.08 18.70 -4.32
C GLU A 66 12.59 18.48 -4.10
N ALA A 67 12.19 17.21 -4.10
CA ALA A 67 10.82 16.79 -3.90
C ALA A 67 10.63 16.02 -2.58
N PHE A 68 9.49 16.25 -1.95
CA PHE A 68 9.01 15.62 -0.74
C PHE A 68 7.70 14.90 -1.06
N PHE A 69 7.78 13.57 -1.13
CA PHE A 69 6.64 12.74 -1.48
C PHE A 69 5.81 12.45 -0.23
N CYS A 70 4.54 12.79 -0.32
CA CYS A 70 3.52 12.47 0.67
C CYS A 70 2.67 11.32 0.14
N LEU A 71 2.72 10.17 0.79
CA LEU A 71 2.12 8.94 0.32
C LEU A 71 0.79 8.67 1.03
N SER A 72 -0.21 8.20 0.28
CA SER A 72 -1.44 7.67 0.86
C SER A 72 -1.17 6.41 1.68
N GLY A 73 -1.94 6.18 2.73
CA GLY A 73 -1.84 4.96 3.53
C GLY A 73 -2.20 3.69 2.78
N GLN A 74 -2.88 3.80 1.63
CA GLN A 74 -3.19 2.64 0.79
C GLN A 74 -1.96 2.00 0.16
N ASP A 75 -0.93 2.79 -0.12
CA ASP A 75 0.35 2.32 -0.63
C ASP A 75 1.28 1.79 0.47
N LEU A 76 0.87 1.92 1.73
CA LEU A 76 1.73 1.69 2.89
C LEU A 76 1.20 0.59 3.79
N VAL A 77 2.12 -0.09 4.43
CA VAL A 77 1.84 -0.98 5.56
C VAL A 77 2.19 -0.23 6.85
N ILE A 78 1.18 0.22 7.57
CA ILE A 78 1.35 0.98 8.80
C ILE A 78 0.88 0.10 9.96
N ARG A 79 1.77 -0.17 10.91
CA ARG A 79 1.46 -0.99 12.09
C ARG A 79 2.10 -0.40 13.33
N THR A 80 1.35 -0.48 14.43
CA THR A 80 1.86 -0.14 15.76
C THR A 80 1.76 -1.39 16.64
N PHE A 81 2.87 -1.82 17.21
CA PHE A 81 2.94 -2.98 18.09
C PHE A 81 3.97 -2.77 19.21
N GLU A 82 3.86 -3.54 20.27
CA GLU A 82 4.77 -3.47 21.41
C GLU A 82 5.79 -4.60 21.37
N ILE A 83 7.01 -4.27 21.79
CA ILE A 83 8.08 -5.23 22.02
C ILE A 83 8.67 -4.97 23.41
N PRO A 84 9.37 -5.93 24.05
CA PRO A 84 10.15 -5.66 25.25
C PRO A 84 11.13 -4.52 25.05
N LEU A 85 11.50 -3.84 26.14
CA LEU A 85 12.54 -2.83 26.12
C LEU A 85 13.90 -3.50 25.88
N LEU A 86 14.50 -3.21 24.74
CA LEU A 86 15.74 -3.84 24.29
C LEU A 86 16.84 -2.78 24.03
N PRO A 87 18.11 -3.18 24.10
CA PRO A 87 19.21 -2.34 23.63
C PRO A 87 19.04 -1.93 22.17
N GLN A 88 19.55 -0.77 21.80
CA GLN A 88 19.44 -0.23 20.42
C GLN A 88 20.01 -1.18 19.36
N SER A 89 21.04 -1.97 19.69
CA SER A 89 21.64 -2.96 18.79
C SER A 89 20.70 -4.12 18.43
N GLU A 90 19.81 -4.51 19.34
CA GLU A 90 18.89 -5.65 19.18
C GLU A 90 17.52 -5.22 18.63
N LEU A 91 17.21 -3.92 18.74
CA LEU A 91 15.90 -3.37 18.42
C LEU A 91 15.44 -3.74 17.00
N ARG A 92 16.32 -3.61 15.99
CA ARG A 92 15.96 -3.92 14.60
C ARG A 92 15.65 -5.39 14.39
N GLY A 93 16.40 -6.29 15.02
CA GLY A 93 16.14 -7.75 14.97
C GLY A 93 14.78 -8.11 15.56
N ALA A 94 14.48 -7.55 16.75
CA ALA A 94 13.20 -7.75 17.43
C ALA A 94 12.02 -7.18 16.61
N VAL A 95 12.17 -5.97 16.06
CA VAL A 95 11.15 -5.38 15.18
C VAL A 95 10.89 -6.25 13.97
N ASN A 96 11.94 -6.78 13.31
CA ASN A 96 11.79 -7.66 12.15
C ASN A 96 11.08 -8.97 12.50
N PHE A 97 11.37 -9.52 13.66
CA PHE A 97 10.72 -10.75 14.13
C PHE A 97 9.24 -10.51 14.44
N GLU A 98 8.94 -9.47 15.21
CA GLU A 98 7.58 -9.17 15.65
C GLU A 98 6.70 -8.70 14.49
N ALA A 99 7.23 -7.86 13.59
CA ALA A 99 6.52 -7.33 12.44
C ALA A 99 5.90 -8.42 11.55
N LYS A 100 6.54 -9.59 11.43
CA LYS A 100 6.02 -10.74 10.65
C LYS A 100 4.65 -11.22 11.10
N LYS A 101 4.25 -10.97 12.35
CA LYS A 101 2.93 -11.35 12.88
C LYS A 101 1.80 -10.44 12.41
N TYR A 102 2.13 -9.21 12.05
CA TYR A 102 1.14 -8.16 11.74
C TYR A 102 1.11 -7.76 10.27
N ILE A 103 2.10 -8.19 9.49
CA ILE A 103 2.29 -7.78 8.10
C ILE A 103 1.96 -8.96 7.18
N PRO A 104 1.00 -8.80 6.24
CA PRO A 104 0.58 -9.88 5.34
C PRO A 104 1.56 -10.13 4.17
N PHE A 105 2.72 -9.46 4.16
CA PHE A 105 3.75 -9.56 3.14
C PHE A 105 5.07 -10.05 3.73
N LYS A 106 5.94 -10.63 2.91
CA LYS A 106 7.31 -10.92 3.31
C LYS A 106 8.08 -9.62 3.49
N LEU A 107 8.84 -9.49 4.59
CA LEU A 107 9.61 -8.27 4.86
C LEU A 107 10.64 -7.97 3.75
N GLU A 108 11.10 -9.01 3.06
CA GLU A 108 12.02 -8.89 1.93
C GLU A 108 11.41 -8.20 0.70
N GLU A 109 10.08 -8.18 0.60
CA GLU A 109 9.32 -7.48 -0.46
C GLU A 109 9.07 -6.00 -0.14
N LEU A 110 9.37 -5.59 1.11
CA LEU A 110 9.15 -4.24 1.58
C LEU A 110 10.45 -3.45 1.72
N TYR A 111 10.36 -2.14 1.48
CA TYR A 111 11.20 -1.15 2.13
C TYR A 111 10.44 -0.62 3.33
N TYR A 112 11.09 -0.54 4.49
CA TYR A 112 10.45 -0.07 5.70
C TYR A 112 11.40 0.74 6.57
N ASP A 113 10.80 1.58 7.37
CA ASP A 113 11.45 2.28 8.47
C ASP A 113 10.56 2.22 9.71
N PHE A 114 11.12 2.41 10.87
CA PHE A 114 10.36 2.38 12.12
C PHE A 114 10.91 3.36 13.14
N GLN A 115 10.05 3.75 14.06
CA GLN A 115 10.41 4.55 15.21
C GLN A 115 9.90 3.89 16.48
N ALA A 116 10.72 3.88 17.54
CA ALA A 116 10.36 3.35 18.84
C ALA A 116 10.05 4.48 19.83
N LEU A 117 8.99 4.30 20.60
CA LEU A 117 8.68 5.09 21.79
C LEU A 117 8.91 4.21 23.03
N PHE A 118 9.94 4.53 23.80
CA PHE A 118 10.35 3.74 24.94
C PHE A 118 9.51 4.05 26.18
N ASN A 119 8.90 3.02 26.76
CA ASN A 119 8.20 3.08 28.05
C ASN A 119 9.04 2.39 29.13
N LYS A 120 9.74 3.19 29.92
CA LYS A 120 10.62 2.68 30.99
C LYS A 120 9.84 2.07 32.17
N LYS A 121 8.60 2.52 32.42
CA LYS A 121 7.78 2.00 33.52
C LYS A 121 7.37 0.56 33.24
N ASP A 122 6.85 0.30 32.07
CA ASP A 122 6.32 -1.01 31.66
C ASP A 122 7.38 -1.92 31.04
N LYS A 123 8.63 -1.40 30.91
CA LYS A 123 9.74 -2.10 30.26
C LYS A 123 9.41 -2.56 28.83
N THR A 124 8.64 -1.76 28.13
CA THR A 124 8.22 -2.01 26.74
C THR A 124 8.65 -0.89 25.81
N SER A 125 8.62 -1.15 24.52
CA SER A 125 8.81 -0.17 23.46
C SER A 125 7.67 -0.27 22.48
N LEU A 126 6.94 0.81 22.27
CA LEU A 126 5.91 0.90 21.25
C LEU A 126 6.58 1.25 19.92
N ILE A 127 6.39 0.39 18.94
CA ILE A 127 6.98 0.52 17.60
C ILE A 127 5.93 1.06 16.64
N LEU A 128 6.25 2.15 15.96
CA LEU A 128 5.55 2.60 14.77
C LEU A 128 6.34 2.10 13.55
N PHE A 129 5.79 1.15 12.83
CA PHE A 129 6.35 0.56 11.63
C PHE A 129 5.63 1.11 10.40
N VAL A 130 6.40 1.56 9.40
CA VAL A 130 5.88 1.99 8.10
C VAL A 130 6.68 1.33 7.00
N GLY A 131 6.01 0.59 6.13
CA GLY A 131 6.60 -0.11 5.00
C GLY A 131 5.90 0.20 3.69
N ILE A 132 6.62 0.08 2.60
CA ILE A 132 6.13 0.21 1.23
C ILE A 132 6.62 -0.97 0.39
N LYS A 133 5.82 -1.47 -0.52
CA LYS A 133 6.28 -2.49 -1.47
C LYS A 133 7.41 -1.94 -2.33
N LYS A 134 8.42 -2.76 -2.58
CA LYS A 134 9.58 -2.38 -3.39
C LYS A 134 9.19 -1.90 -4.79
N GLU A 135 8.21 -2.55 -5.40
CA GLU A 135 7.68 -2.19 -6.71
C GLU A 135 7.08 -0.78 -6.69
N THR A 136 6.22 -0.48 -5.72
CA THR A 136 5.60 0.84 -5.56
C THR A 136 6.64 1.92 -5.32
N LEU A 137 7.65 1.64 -4.47
CA LEU A 137 8.73 2.59 -4.23
C LEU A 137 9.55 2.88 -5.49
N VAL A 138 9.84 1.87 -6.30
CA VAL A 138 10.57 2.03 -7.58
C VAL A 138 9.84 2.99 -8.51
N ASN A 139 8.51 2.95 -8.54
CA ASN A 139 7.71 3.88 -9.37
C ASN A 139 7.91 5.33 -8.91
N TYR A 140 7.83 5.63 -7.62
CA TYR A 140 8.08 6.98 -7.08
C TYR A 140 9.50 7.46 -7.34
N VAL A 141 10.48 6.59 -7.19
CA VAL A 141 11.89 6.90 -7.49
C VAL A 141 12.10 7.16 -8.98
N SER A 142 11.43 6.39 -9.85
CA SER A 142 11.48 6.57 -11.30
C SER A 142 10.87 7.92 -11.71
N ILE A 143 9.72 8.31 -11.14
CA ILE A 143 9.08 9.60 -11.36
C ILE A 143 10.04 10.74 -10.99
N ALA A 144 10.62 10.71 -9.80
CA ALA A 144 11.56 11.74 -9.36
C ALA A 144 12.77 11.84 -10.31
N LYS A 145 13.34 10.71 -10.72
CA LYS A 145 14.48 10.65 -11.64
C LYS A 145 14.15 11.23 -13.02
N GLN A 146 12.97 10.92 -13.56
CA GLN A 146 12.55 11.42 -14.87
C GLN A 146 12.21 12.92 -14.87
N LEU A 147 11.90 13.47 -13.69
CA LEU A 147 11.68 14.91 -13.48
C LEU A 147 12.96 15.64 -13.03
N ASN A 148 14.11 14.96 -12.96
CA ASN A 148 15.38 15.47 -12.45
C ASN A 148 15.28 16.03 -11.00
N LEU A 149 14.43 15.41 -10.18
CA LEU A 149 14.24 15.81 -8.79
C LEU A 149 15.06 14.95 -7.84
N LYS A 150 15.67 15.58 -6.86
CA LYS A 150 16.25 14.89 -5.72
C LYS A 150 15.16 14.58 -4.69
N ILE A 151 15.07 13.34 -4.26
CA ILE A 151 14.10 12.96 -3.22
C ILE A 151 14.65 13.37 -1.85
N GLY A 152 14.00 14.35 -1.22
CA GLY A 152 14.31 14.80 0.14
C GLY A 152 13.71 13.86 1.19
N MET A 153 12.45 13.46 1.00
CA MET A 153 11.72 12.58 1.90
C MET A 153 10.61 11.84 1.16
N LEU A 154 10.34 10.60 1.57
CA LEU A 154 9.09 9.88 1.31
C LEU A 154 8.44 9.58 2.65
N GLU A 155 7.32 10.22 2.93
CA GLU A 155 6.63 10.10 4.21
C GLU A 155 5.15 9.74 4.04
N TYR A 156 4.58 9.20 5.09
CA TYR A 156 3.15 8.93 5.18
C TYR A 156 2.35 10.23 5.38
N SER A 157 1.21 10.34 4.71
CA SER A 157 0.35 11.55 4.70
C SER A 157 -0.07 12.04 6.09
N ALA A 158 -0.28 11.14 7.05
CA ALA A 158 -0.60 11.50 8.43
C ALA A 158 0.53 12.31 9.10
N PHE A 159 1.79 12.08 8.71
CA PHE A 159 2.92 12.86 9.25
C PHE A 159 2.93 14.28 8.71
N SER A 160 2.56 14.45 7.44
CA SER A 160 2.34 15.78 6.85
C SER A 160 1.19 16.51 7.54
N ILE A 161 0.08 15.83 7.85
CA ILE A 161 -1.05 16.40 8.60
C ILE A 161 -0.58 16.84 10.00
N LEU A 162 0.19 16.04 10.71
CA LEU A 162 0.75 16.41 12.02
C LEU A 162 1.65 17.66 11.92
N ARG A 163 2.44 17.75 10.85
CA ARG A 163 3.26 18.96 10.58
C ARG A 163 2.40 20.19 10.36
N PHE A 164 1.29 20.04 9.65
CA PHE A 164 0.32 21.12 9.48
C PHE A 164 -0.23 21.62 10.80
N LEU A 165 -0.65 20.72 11.69
CA LEU A 165 -1.12 21.09 13.03
C LEU A 165 -0.06 21.83 13.83
N LYS A 166 1.19 21.39 13.74
CA LYS A 166 2.32 22.11 14.38
C LYS A 166 2.46 23.53 13.83
N LEU A 167 2.34 23.71 12.52
CA LEU A 167 2.37 25.03 11.88
C LEU A 167 1.18 25.90 12.30
N ALA A 168 0.02 25.29 12.55
CA ALA A 168 -1.18 25.96 13.06
C ALA A 168 -1.12 26.27 14.57
N GLY A 169 -0.03 25.88 15.28
CA GLY A 169 0.09 26.04 16.73
C GLY A 169 -0.80 25.09 17.54
N LEU A 170 -1.24 24.00 16.95
CA LEU A 170 -2.20 23.03 17.53
C LEU A 170 -1.56 21.71 17.98
N SER A 171 -0.25 21.65 18.09
CA SER A 171 0.47 20.47 18.58
C SER A 171 0.46 20.45 20.12
N ASP A 172 -0.66 20.11 20.70
CA ASP A 172 -0.82 20.05 22.15
C ASP A 172 -0.09 18.84 22.77
N ALA A 173 0.29 18.99 24.03
CA ALA A 173 0.81 17.90 24.82
C ALA A 173 -0.31 16.89 25.14
N GLY A 174 0.02 15.61 25.06
CA GLY A 174 -0.90 14.52 25.36
C GLY A 174 -1.42 13.81 24.12
N VAL A 175 -2.57 13.14 24.26
CA VAL A 175 -3.19 12.37 23.19
C VAL A 175 -4.21 13.23 22.46
N MET A 176 -4.04 13.35 21.14
CA MET A 176 -4.96 14.06 20.25
C MET A 176 -5.22 13.21 19.00
N ALA A 177 -6.38 13.40 18.38
CA ALA A 177 -6.70 12.79 17.10
C ALA A 177 -6.78 13.86 16.00
N THR A 178 -6.59 13.42 14.77
CA THR A 178 -6.83 14.19 13.56
C THR A 178 -7.78 13.44 12.65
N LEU A 179 -8.71 14.16 12.05
CA LEU A 179 -9.52 13.68 10.94
C LEU A 179 -9.32 14.63 9.77
N CYS A 180 -8.79 14.13 8.67
CA CYS A 180 -8.53 14.91 7.47
C CYS A 180 -9.28 14.30 6.29
N PHE A 181 -10.18 15.05 5.66
CA PHE A 181 -10.99 14.62 4.52
C PHE A 181 -11.52 15.79 3.70
N ASP A 182 -11.90 15.52 2.46
CA ASP A 182 -12.53 16.48 1.56
C ASP A 182 -13.63 15.77 0.77
N LEU A 183 -14.89 16.02 1.14
CA LEU A 183 -16.06 15.37 0.54
C LEU A 183 -16.22 15.66 -0.96
N ASN A 184 -15.71 16.81 -1.42
CA ASN A 184 -15.92 17.28 -2.78
C ASN A 184 -14.83 16.81 -3.75
N ASN A 185 -13.57 16.76 -3.28
CA ASN A 185 -12.43 16.55 -4.18
C ASN A 185 -11.73 15.22 -3.96
N GLU A 186 -11.94 14.55 -2.83
CA GLU A 186 -11.26 13.29 -2.52
C GLU A 186 -12.27 12.20 -2.14
N ASP A 187 -11.83 10.95 -2.26
CA ASP A 187 -12.59 9.78 -1.81
C ASP A 187 -11.91 9.08 -0.64
N GLU A 188 -10.84 9.65 -0.12
CA GLU A 188 -10.14 9.11 1.04
C GLU A 188 -10.11 10.09 2.21
N ALA A 189 -10.17 9.52 3.40
CA ALA A 189 -9.97 10.25 4.65
C ALA A 189 -8.86 9.58 5.47
N ASN A 190 -8.21 10.37 6.30
CA ASN A 190 -7.22 9.91 7.26
C ASN A 190 -7.70 10.20 8.67
N PHE A 191 -7.75 9.17 9.51
CA PHE A 191 -7.94 9.29 10.96
C PHE A 191 -6.68 8.81 11.68
N THR A 192 -6.05 9.69 12.45
CA THR A 192 -4.81 9.36 13.15
C THR A 192 -4.84 9.88 14.58
N VAL A 193 -4.36 9.06 15.53
CA VAL A 193 -4.19 9.43 16.94
C VAL A 193 -2.70 9.57 17.24
N PHE A 194 -2.32 10.72 17.79
CA PHE A 194 -0.96 11.04 18.18
C PHE A 194 -0.86 11.24 19.69
N GLU A 195 0.26 10.84 20.27
CA GLU A 195 0.64 11.17 21.65
C GLU A 195 1.97 11.92 21.64
N ASN A 196 1.96 13.19 22.07
CA ASN A 196 3.17 14.02 22.10
C ASN A 196 3.95 14.05 20.76
N GLY A 197 3.25 13.91 19.64
CA GLY A 197 3.81 13.87 18.29
C GLY A 197 4.31 12.50 17.82
N PHE A 198 4.02 11.41 18.55
CA PHE A 198 4.21 10.04 18.09
C PHE A 198 2.86 9.44 17.66
N SER A 199 2.78 8.77 16.51
CA SER A 199 1.54 8.15 16.03
C SER A 199 1.29 6.84 16.76
N LEU A 200 0.19 6.78 17.53
CA LEU A 200 -0.27 5.58 18.22
C LEU A 200 -1.12 4.69 17.31
N PHE A 201 -1.94 5.33 16.48
CA PHE A 201 -2.87 4.68 15.57
C PHE A 201 -3.07 5.56 14.34
N SER A 202 -3.13 4.95 13.17
CA SER A 202 -3.49 5.64 11.94
C SER A 202 -4.25 4.73 11.00
N ARG A 203 -5.28 5.27 10.37
CA ARG A 203 -6.09 4.56 9.40
C ARG A 203 -6.51 5.52 8.29
N ASP A 204 -6.24 5.10 7.06
CA ASP A 204 -6.82 5.68 5.87
C ASP A 204 -7.99 4.81 5.43
N PHE A 205 -9.08 5.44 5.02
CA PHE A 205 -10.25 4.75 4.51
C PHE A 205 -10.85 5.48 3.32
N VAL A 206 -11.41 4.69 2.41
CA VAL A 206 -12.06 5.19 1.20
C VAL A 206 -13.55 5.30 1.46
N PHE A 207 -14.13 6.43 1.09
CA PHE A 207 -15.56 6.70 1.28
C PHE A 207 -16.33 6.95 -0.01
N SER A 208 -15.74 6.70 -1.20
CA SER A 208 -16.46 6.69 -2.46
C SER A 208 -17.56 5.64 -2.48
N ALA A 209 -18.62 5.87 -3.24
CA ALA A 209 -19.61 4.86 -3.54
C ALA A 209 -18.98 3.73 -4.36
N GLU A 210 -19.43 2.48 -4.16
CA GLU A 210 -18.98 1.36 -4.99
C GLU A 210 -19.46 1.58 -6.43
N PRO A 211 -18.63 1.32 -7.45
CA PRO A 211 -19.05 1.41 -8.83
C PRO A 211 -20.08 0.30 -9.12
N GLY A 212 -21.34 0.65 -9.32
CA GLY A 212 -22.41 -0.29 -9.64
C GLY A 212 -23.82 0.08 -9.15
N GLY A 213 -24.00 1.18 -8.46
CA GLY A 213 -25.34 1.69 -8.10
C GLY A 213 -25.97 2.48 -9.24
N PHE A 214 -27.30 2.28 -9.46
CA PHE A 214 -28.12 3.09 -10.35
C PHE A 214 -27.85 4.59 -10.15
N GLU A 215 -28.10 5.41 -11.19
CA GLU A 215 -27.93 6.87 -11.19
C GLU A 215 -28.30 7.50 -9.83
N GLN A 216 -27.29 7.78 -9.02
CA GLN A 216 -27.48 8.42 -7.73
C GLN A 216 -27.47 9.93 -7.96
N THR A 217 -28.44 10.62 -7.36
CA THR A 217 -28.39 12.08 -7.33
C THR A 217 -27.20 12.54 -6.46
N VAL A 218 -26.63 13.70 -6.75
CA VAL A 218 -25.49 14.28 -6.02
C VAL A 218 -25.75 14.34 -4.50
N ASP A 219 -26.98 14.62 -4.09
CA ASP A 219 -27.37 14.69 -2.66
C ASP A 219 -27.37 13.31 -2.00
N THR A 220 -27.75 12.25 -2.72
CA THR A 220 -27.74 10.88 -2.20
C THR A 220 -26.29 10.39 -2.00
N ASP A 221 -25.40 10.70 -2.94
CA ASP A 221 -23.96 10.36 -2.84
C ASP A 221 -23.31 11.07 -1.63
N LEU A 222 -23.62 12.34 -1.43
CA LEU A 222 -23.07 13.12 -0.31
C LEU A 222 -23.52 12.57 1.07
N ALA A 223 -24.80 12.18 1.19
CA ALA A 223 -25.35 11.60 2.41
C ALA A 223 -24.69 10.24 2.72
N GLN A 224 -24.49 9.39 1.71
CA GLN A 224 -23.81 8.11 1.87
C GLN A 224 -22.34 8.28 2.27
N LYS A 225 -21.62 9.22 1.67
CA LYS A 225 -20.24 9.55 2.04
C LYS A 225 -20.14 10.01 3.50
N LYS A 226 -21.04 10.87 3.95
CA LYS A 226 -21.09 11.32 5.34
C LYS A 226 -21.30 10.16 6.30
N GLU A 227 -22.28 9.30 6.03
CA GLU A 227 -22.58 8.14 6.89
C GLU A 227 -21.41 7.15 6.93
N LYS A 228 -20.75 6.91 5.79
CA LYS A 228 -19.56 6.05 5.73
C LYS A 228 -18.41 6.61 6.57
N ILE A 229 -18.13 7.91 6.49
CA ILE A 229 -17.11 8.57 7.31
C ILE A 229 -17.46 8.46 8.80
N LYS A 230 -18.72 8.71 9.17
CA LYS A 230 -19.19 8.59 10.57
C LYS A 230 -18.95 7.17 11.11
N ASN A 231 -19.32 6.15 10.34
CA ASN A 231 -19.11 4.75 10.71
C ASN A 231 -17.63 4.40 10.85
N GLU A 232 -16.78 4.89 9.94
CA GLU A 232 -15.33 4.65 10.00
C GLU A 232 -14.65 5.35 11.17
N ILE A 233 -15.13 6.54 11.56
CA ILE A 233 -14.68 7.23 12.78
C ILE A 233 -15.02 6.37 14.00
N LYS A 234 -16.27 5.88 14.10
CA LYS A 234 -16.71 5.02 15.21
C LYS A 234 -15.86 3.76 15.33
N VAL A 235 -15.68 3.03 14.22
CA VAL A 235 -14.84 1.81 14.16
C VAL A 235 -13.40 2.12 14.58
N SER A 236 -12.85 3.25 14.14
CA SER A 236 -11.49 3.67 14.48
C SER A 236 -11.34 4.01 15.96
N LEU A 237 -12.30 4.72 16.54
CA LEU A 237 -12.32 5.05 17.97
C LEU A 237 -12.50 3.80 18.83
N ASP A 238 -13.40 2.88 18.46
CA ASP A 238 -13.62 1.63 19.17
C ASP A 238 -12.37 0.74 19.16
N TYR A 239 -11.68 0.67 18.02
CA TYR A 239 -10.41 -0.04 17.92
C TYR A 239 -9.33 0.60 18.77
N TYR A 240 -9.19 1.93 18.69
CA TYR A 240 -8.22 2.69 19.46
C TYR A 240 -8.42 2.50 20.98
N ASN A 241 -9.65 2.67 21.46
CA ASN A 241 -9.99 2.55 22.88
C ASN A 241 -9.72 1.14 23.43
N ARG A 242 -9.97 0.09 22.63
CA ARG A 242 -9.61 -1.30 23.01
C ARG A 242 -8.11 -1.51 23.08
N LYS A 243 -7.35 -0.89 22.18
CA LYS A 243 -5.90 -1.08 22.12
C LYS A 243 -5.15 -0.23 23.14
N PHE A 244 -5.65 0.95 23.46
CA PHE A 244 -5.03 1.92 24.36
C PHE A 244 -6.03 2.44 25.40
N PRO A 245 -6.55 1.59 26.30
CA PRO A 245 -7.63 1.95 27.22
C PRO A 245 -7.26 3.08 28.21
N GLU A 246 -5.98 3.22 28.53
CA GLU A 246 -5.48 4.26 29.45
C GLU A 246 -5.15 5.60 28.77
N LYS A 247 -5.23 5.66 27.43
CA LYS A 247 -4.82 6.84 26.65
C LYS A 247 -6.02 7.56 26.06
N THR A 248 -6.67 8.39 26.87
CA THR A 248 -7.87 9.12 26.44
C THR A 248 -7.54 10.25 25.45
N ILE A 249 -8.25 10.29 24.33
CA ILE A 249 -8.15 11.36 23.34
C ILE A 249 -8.77 12.63 23.92
N LYS A 250 -7.99 13.71 24.00
CA LYS A 250 -8.44 14.99 24.54
C LYS A 250 -9.26 15.81 23.54
N ASN A 251 -8.84 15.83 22.29
CA ASN A 251 -9.48 16.60 21.21
C ASN A 251 -9.31 15.88 19.87
N ILE A 252 -10.28 16.08 18.97
CA ILE A 252 -10.19 15.70 17.57
C ILE A 252 -10.06 16.98 16.74
N PHE A 253 -8.95 17.15 16.03
CA PHE A 253 -8.74 18.24 15.09
C PHE A 253 -9.23 17.84 13.71
N VAL A 254 -10.18 18.59 13.16
CA VAL A 254 -10.80 18.28 11.87
C VAL A 254 -10.28 19.24 10.81
N LEU A 255 -9.69 18.66 9.76
CA LEU A 255 -9.25 19.36 8.57
C LEU A 255 -10.22 18.99 7.43
N SER A 256 -11.11 19.90 7.10
CA SER A 256 -12.10 19.75 6.04
C SER A 256 -12.39 21.10 5.37
N ASN A 257 -13.15 21.10 4.27
CA ASN A 257 -13.57 22.33 3.61
C ASN A 257 -14.57 23.14 4.49
N LYS A 258 -14.77 24.41 4.17
CA LYS A 258 -15.62 25.30 4.97
C LYS A 258 -17.08 24.86 5.05
N GLU A 259 -17.62 24.32 3.96
CA GLU A 259 -18.99 23.84 3.89
C GLU A 259 -19.20 22.70 4.87
N THR A 260 -18.29 21.73 4.86
CA THR A 260 -18.29 20.60 5.80
C THR A 260 -18.06 21.06 7.25
N GLN A 261 -17.26 22.12 7.48
CA GLN A 261 -17.03 22.64 8.84
C GLN A 261 -18.31 23.16 9.52
N GLY A 262 -19.30 23.63 8.74
CA GLY A 262 -20.60 24.04 9.26
C GLY A 262 -21.47 22.89 9.81
N ASP A 263 -21.18 21.63 9.42
CA ASP A 263 -21.97 20.45 9.78
C ASP A 263 -21.13 19.35 10.49
N LEU A 264 -20.05 19.73 11.15
CA LEU A 264 -19.17 18.75 11.82
C LEU A 264 -19.88 17.94 12.91
N GLY A 265 -20.91 18.53 13.54
CA GLY A 265 -21.70 17.85 14.56
C GLY A 265 -22.28 16.51 14.09
N SER A 266 -22.67 16.42 12.82
CA SER A 266 -23.25 15.22 12.25
C SER A 266 -22.29 14.01 12.23
N PHE A 267 -20.98 14.25 12.15
CA PHE A 267 -19.96 13.19 12.14
C PHE A 267 -19.61 12.65 13.54
N PHE A 268 -19.89 13.44 14.59
CA PHE A 268 -19.45 13.15 15.96
C PHE A 268 -20.60 12.95 16.95
N THR A 269 -21.83 12.68 16.45
CA THR A 269 -23.02 12.47 17.29
C THR A 269 -22.86 11.37 18.33
N ASP A 270 -22.06 10.35 18.03
CA ASP A 270 -21.91 9.13 18.83
C ASP A 270 -20.66 9.18 19.74
N THR A 271 -19.96 10.30 19.83
CA THR A 271 -18.77 10.48 20.66
C THR A 271 -18.87 11.68 21.58
N SER A 272 -18.38 11.53 22.82
CA SER A 272 -18.25 12.61 23.79
C SER A 272 -16.92 13.36 23.69
N ILE A 273 -16.05 13.00 22.75
CA ILE A 273 -14.72 13.60 22.59
C ILE A 273 -14.89 14.98 21.95
N PRO A 274 -14.32 16.05 22.55
CA PRO A 274 -14.36 17.38 21.94
C PRO A 274 -13.70 17.38 20.56
N TYR A 275 -14.31 18.05 19.60
CA TYR A 275 -13.77 18.22 18.26
C TYR A 275 -13.69 19.70 17.88
N ARG A 276 -12.75 20.03 17.00
CA ARG A 276 -12.51 21.40 16.56
C ARG A 276 -12.05 21.46 15.11
N ALA A 277 -12.70 22.32 14.31
CA ALA A 277 -12.22 22.65 12.96
C ALA A 277 -10.87 23.40 13.03
N VAL A 278 -9.98 23.07 12.10
CA VAL A 278 -8.69 23.75 11.96
C VAL A 278 -8.81 24.86 10.92
N GLU A 279 -8.47 26.09 11.31
CA GLU A 279 -8.46 27.24 10.40
C GLU A 279 -7.26 27.19 9.46
N THR A 280 -7.41 26.48 8.35
CA THR A 280 -6.34 26.19 7.40
C THR A 280 -5.79 27.42 6.71
N GLN A 281 -6.64 28.42 6.41
CA GLN A 281 -6.25 29.65 5.72
C GLN A 281 -5.23 30.50 6.49
N LYS A 282 -5.16 30.38 7.81
CA LYS A 282 -4.12 31.05 8.61
C LYS A 282 -2.71 30.53 8.34
N VAL A 283 -2.61 29.28 7.90
CA VAL A 283 -1.33 28.60 7.64
C VAL A 283 -0.96 28.65 6.15
N ILE A 284 -1.91 28.35 5.27
CA ILE A 284 -1.69 28.27 3.82
C ILE A 284 -1.66 29.65 3.17
N GLY A 285 -2.36 30.64 3.76
CA GLY A 285 -2.56 31.97 3.20
C GLY A 285 -3.93 32.15 2.55
N LYS A 286 -4.31 33.41 2.32
CA LYS A 286 -5.56 33.76 1.66
C LYS A 286 -5.44 33.52 0.16
N GLY A 287 -6.49 32.96 -0.45
CA GLY A 287 -6.56 32.73 -1.91
C GLY A 287 -6.15 31.35 -2.39
N VAL A 288 -5.80 30.43 -1.49
CA VAL A 288 -5.63 29.02 -1.80
C VAL A 288 -6.87 28.26 -1.35
N ASP A 289 -7.54 27.58 -2.27
CA ASP A 289 -8.70 26.75 -1.95
C ASP A 289 -8.28 25.58 -1.07
N PHE A 290 -9.12 25.32 -0.06
CA PHE A 290 -8.91 24.16 0.80
C PHE A 290 -9.05 22.87 -0.01
N SER A 291 -8.09 21.99 0.16
CA SER A 291 -8.19 20.58 -0.18
C SER A 291 -7.32 19.82 0.81
N SER A 292 -7.75 18.66 1.25
CA SER A 292 -6.94 17.81 2.13
C SER A 292 -5.63 17.40 1.44
N ALA A 293 -5.65 17.18 0.12
CA ALA A 293 -4.50 16.89 -0.70
C ALA A 293 -3.49 18.06 -0.75
N VAL A 294 -3.98 19.30 -0.88
CA VAL A 294 -3.12 20.50 -0.83
C VAL A 294 -2.43 20.63 0.53
N ILE A 295 -3.13 20.38 1.64
CA ILE A 295 -2.54 20.40 2.99
C ILE A 295 -1.44 19.35 3.11
N LYS A 296 -1.68 18.12 2.66
CA LYS A 296 -0.72 17.02 2.69
C LYS A 296 0.53 17.37 1.89
N SER A 297 0.36 17.83 0.65
CA SER A 297 1.44 18.23 -0.26
C SER A 297 2.22 19.45 0.25
N PHE A 298 1.53 20.51 0.66
CA PHE A 298 2.13 21.71 1.26
C PHE A 298 2.98 21.38 2.48
N SER A 299 2.40 20.61 3.40
CA SER A 299 3.12 20.25 4.62
C SER A 299 4.33 19.35 4.37
N ALA A 300 4.27 18.47 3.37
CA ALA A 300 5.40 17.66 2.95
C ALA A 300 6.56 18.55 2.46
N SER A 301 6.29 19.57 1.63
CA SER A 301 7.31 20.51 1.13
C SER A 301 8.06 21.24 2.26
N LEU A 302 7.42 21.38 3.43
CA LEU A 302 7.97 22.05 4.61
C LEU A 302 8.72 21.10 5.57
N SER A 303 8.96 19.85 5.21
CA SER A 303 9.56 18.86 6.12
C SER A 303 10.91 19.28 6.71
N LYS A 304 11.72 20.04 5.97
CA LYS A 304 12.99 20.60 6.44
C LYS A 304 12.82 21.84 7.33
N ILE A 305 11.78 22.65 7.06
CA ILE A 305 11.56 23.93 7.75
C ILE A 305 10.78 23.73 9.05
N ALA A 306 9.83 22.80 9.04
CA ALA A 306 8.98 22.49 10.18
C ALA A 306 9.09 20.99 10.55
N PRO A 307 10.25 20.53 11.03
CA PRO A 307 10.41 19.12 11.36
C PRO A 307 9.49 18.70 12.51
N ILE A 308 8.97 17.47 12.42
CA ILE A 308 8.18 16.82 13.47
C ILE A 308 9.05 15.81 14.23
N LYS A 309 8.50 15.25 15.32
CA LYS A 309 9.22 14.23 16.12
C LYS A 309 9.35 12.90 15.40
N ILE A 310 8.43 12.58 14.49
CA ILE A 310 8.50 11.37 13.67
C ILE A 310 9.58 11.56 12.59
N LYS A 311 10.53 10.63 12.54
CA LYS A 311 11.69 10.68 11.62
C LYS A 311 11.66 9.59 10.56
N ILE A 312 10.55 8.87 10.44
CA ILE A 312 10.38 7.78 9.46
C ILE A 312 10.46 8.36 8.05
N ASN A 313 11.33 7.77 7.23
CA ASN A 313 11.57 8.19 5.85
C ASN A 313 11.82 6.97 4.95
N LEU A 314 10.93 6.71 4.02
CA LEU A 314 11.00 5.56 3.11
C LEU A 314 11.94 5.78 1.91
N ASN A 315 12.79 6.80 1.92
CA ASN A 315 13.81 7.01 0.89
C ASN A 315 14.93 5.98 1.00
N SER A 316 14.94 4.99 0.11
CA SER A 316 15.87 3.85 0.12
C SER A 316 17.36 4.23 0.08
N ALA A 317 17.71 5.34 -0.56
CA ALA A 317 19.10 5.82 -0.62
C ALA A 317 19.61 6.22 0.78
N ARG A 318 18.76 6.87 1.57
CA ARG A 318 19.10 7.28 2.95
C ARG A 318 19.18 6.09 3.90
N LEU A 319 18.25 5.11 3.73
CA LEU A 319 18.29 3.87 4.51
C LEU A 319 19.60 3.09 4.29
N LYS A 320 20.10 3.02 3.05
CA LYS A 320 21.41 2.40 2.74
C LYS A 320 22.55 3.16 3.39
N THR A 321 22.54 4.49 3.33
CA THR A 321 23.60 5.33 3.92
C THR A 321 23.62 5.24 5.45
N GLU A 322 22.45 5.19 6.10
CA GLU A 322 22.40 5.03 7.57
C GLU A 322 22.83 3.63 8.03
N ILE A 323 22.57 2.59 7.24
CA ILE A 323 23.07 1.24 7.51
C ILE A 323 24.59 1.20 7.42
N ILE A 324 25.18 1.86 6.42
CA ILE A 324 26.65 1.94 6.25
C ILE A 324 27.27 2.77 7.38
N ASN A 325 26.67 3.90 7.75
CA ASN A 325 27.20 4.78 8.80
C ASN A 325 26.99 4.22 10.23
N LYS A 326 26.01 3.35 10.46
CA LYS A 326 25.80 2.66 11.76
C LYS A 326 26.61 1.38 11.90
N SER A 327 27.17 0.86 10.82
CA SER A 327 28.16 -0.23 10.84
C SER A 327 29.59 0.25 11.09
N SER A 328 29.84 1.56 11.19
CA SER A 328 31.07 2.05 11.78
C SER A 328 31.05 1.67 13.28
N LEU A 329 31.71 0.59 13.61
CA LEU A 329 32.16 0.27 14.95
C LEU A 329 32.69 1.55 15.59
N PRO A 330 32.48 1.80 16.89
CA PRO A 330 33.17 2.89 17.56
C PRO A 330 34.64 2.76 17.20
N ALA A 331 35.23 3.84 16.68
CA ALA A 331 36.64 3.85 16.36
C ALA A 331 37.38 3.44 17.65
N VAL A 332 37.77 2.18 17.71
CA VAL A 332 38.66 1.71 18.75
C VAL A 332 39.92 2.48 18.49
N ASP A 333 40.32 3.30 19.45
CA ASP A 333 41.55 4.09 19.37
C ASP A 333 42.71 3.10 19.38
N PHE A 334 43.09 2.62 18.20
CA PHE A 334 44.18 1.66 18.00
C PHE A 334 45.52 2.16 18.54
N ALA A 335 45.67 3.49 18.64
CA ALA A 335 46.87 4.09 19.20
C ALA A 335 46.99 3.84 20.72
N ALA A 336 45.86 3.85 21.44
CA ALA A 336 45.82 3.53 22.87
C ALA A 336 46.06 2.05 23.18
N LEU A 337 45.64 1.15 22.26
CA LEU A 337 45.83 -0.31 22.38
C LEU A 337 47.27 -0.76 22.08
N LEU A 338 48.01 0.01 21.27
CA LEU A 338 49.39 -0.32 20.87
C LEU A 338 50.43 0.13 21.86
N GLN A 339 50.12 0.99 22.84
CA GLN A 339 51.11 1.52 23.82
C GLN A 339 51.59 0.50 24.85
N GLY A 340 51.05 -0.73 24.88
CA GLY A 340 51.45 -1.76 25.86
C GLY A 340 52.05 -3.05 25.28
N ILE A 341 52.07 -3.23 23.96
CA ILE A 341 52.44 -4.51 23.34
C ILE A 341 53.82 -4.40 22.67
N LYS A 342 54.83 -5.04 23.28
CA LYS A 342 56.10 -5.29 22.60
C LYS A 342 55.90 -6.35 21.53
N ILE A 343 55.62 -5.92 20.30
CA ILE A 343 55.41 -6.82 19.17
C ILE A 343 56.78 -7.18 18.60
N ASP A 344 57.14 -8.47 18.69
CA ASP A 344 58.33 -9.01 18.03
C ASP A 344 58.16 -8.92 16.51
N PHE A 345 59.14 -8.35 15.80
CA PHE A 345 59.10 -8.11 14.35
C PHE A 345 58.73 -9.35 13.53
N LYS A 346 59.03 -10.54 14.04
CA LYS A 346 58.68 -11.85 13.44
C LYS A 346 57.17 -12.06 13.29
N PHE A 347 56.35 -11.58 14.24
CA PHE A 347 54.88 -11.71 14.17
C PHE A 347 54.26 -10.72 13.18
N ILE A 348 54.90 -9.56 12.95
CA ILE A 348 54.47 -8.60 11.94
C ILE A 348 54.68 -9.19 10.54
N VAL A 349 55.85 -9.79 10.29
CA VAL A 349 56.11 -10.46 9.00
C VAL A 349 55.20 -11.63 8.75
N LEU A 350 54.92 -12.45 9.79
CA LEU A 350 53.97 -13.56 9.68
C LEU A 350 52.56 -13.06 9.36
N GLY A 351 52.10 -11.98 10.01
CA GLY A 351 50.82 -11.33 9.77
C GLY A 351 50.66 -10.82 8.33
N ILE A 352 51.73 -10.20 7.79
CA ILE A 352 51.74 -9.73 6.40
C ILE A 352 51.62 -10.91 5.42
N ILE A 353 52.32 -12.02 5.67
CA ILE A 353 52.26 -13.23 4.82
C ILE A 353 50.84 -13.83 4.84
N VAL A 354 50.23 -13.93 6.02
CA VAL A 354 48.86 -14.45 6.15
C VAL A 354 47.84 -13.54 5.43
N CYS A 355 47.97 -12.20 5.61
CA CYS A 355 47.15 -11.24 4.89
C CYS A 355 47.32 -11.34 3.36
N ALA A 356 48.56 -11.48 2.87
CA ALA A 356 48.83 -11.65 1.45
C ALA A 356 48.24 -12.96 0.90
N ALA A 357 48.32 -14.06 1.67
CA ALA A 357 47.72 -15.34 1.30
C ALA A 357 46.18 -15.27 1.26
N VAL A 358 45.55 -14.65 2.25
CA VAL A 358 44.08 -14.45 2.29
C VAL A 358 43.63 -13.53 1.16
N PHE A 359 44.36 -12.48 0.87
CA PHE A 359 44.08 -11.57 -0.23
C PHE A 359 44.22 -12.25 -1.59
N GLY A 360 45.30 -13.03 -1.79
CA GLY A 360 45.53 -13.83 -3.00
C GLY A 360 44.42 -14.88 -3.23
N TYR A 361 44.01 -15.57 -2.15
CA TYR A 361 42.91 -16.52 -2.20
C TYR A 361 41.56 -15.81 -2.53
N GLY A 362 41.36 -14.64 -1.96
CA GLY A 362 40.17 -13.79 -2.26
C GLY A 362 40.13 -13.39 -3.74
N LEU A 363 41.23 -12.95 -4.31
CA LEU A 363 41.33 -12.60 -5.72
C LEU A 363 41.05 -13.81 -6.64
N MET A 364 41.58 -15.00 -6.32
CA MET A 364 41.31 -16.24 -7.07
C MET A 364 39.83 -16.64 -7.05
N ARG A 365 39.09 -16.33 -5.99
CA ARG A 365 37.66 -16.61 -5.88
C ARG A 365 36.79 -15.57 -6.57
N ILE A 366 37.24 -14.32 -6.62
CA ILE A 366 36.49 -13.21 -7.20
C ILE A 366 36.52 -13.23 -8.73
N GLN A 367 37.64 -13.62 -9.34
CA GLN A 367 37.78 -13.68 -10.80
C GLN A 367 36.69 -14.53 -11.51
N PRO A 368 36.44 -15.81 -11.14
CA PRO A 368 35.40 -16.60 -11.81
C PRO A 368 33.99 -16.07 -11.56
N MET A 369 33.75 -15.44 -10.41
CA MET A 369 32.45 -14.82 -10.09
C MET A 369 32.22 -13.54 -10.89
N GLN A 370 33.28 -12.75 -11.20
CA GLN A 370 33.21 -11.62 -12.11
C GLN A 370 32.95 -12.04 -13.56
N GLU A 371 33.58 -13.13 -14.03
CA GLU A 371 33.32 -13.68 -15.36
C GLU A 371 31.89 -14.21 -15.53
N GLU A 372 31.32 -14.87 -14.49
CA GLU A 372 29.92 -15.25 -14.50
C GLU A 372 28.98 -14.03 -14.51
N LEU A 373 29.32 -13.00 -13.74
CA LEU A 373 28.56 -11.74 -13.67
C LEU A 373 28.58 -10.99 -14.99
N ASP A 374 29.73 -11.00 -15.67
CA ASP A 374 29.86 -10.39 -17.00
C ASP A 374 29.18 -11.23 -18.09
N LYS A 375 29.17 -12.55 -17.98
CA LYS A 375 28.35 -13.44 -18.84
C LYS A 375 26.85 -13.22 -18.63
N ILE A 376 26.42 -12.95 -17.40
CA ILE A 376 25.02 -12.61 -17.09
C ILE A 376 24.69 -11.20 -17.58
N LYS A 377 25.61 -10.23 -17.42
CA LYS A 377 25.44 -8.88 -17.94
C LYS A 377 25.42 -8.83 -19.47
N SER A 378 26.22 -9.62 -20.14
CA SER A 378 26.22 -9.70 -21.61
C SER A 378 24.98 -10.38 -22.17
N LYS A 379 24.33 -11.27 -21.40
CA LYS A 379 23.03 -11.88 -21.70
C LYS A 379 21.83 -10.98 -21.38
N ARG A 380 22.02 -9.91 -20.61
CA ARG A 380 20.98 -8.89 -20.45
C ARG A 380 20.83 -8.14 -21.77
N VAL A 381 19.71 -8.37 -22.43
CA VAL A 381 19.28 -7.58 -23.60
C VAL A 381 19.39 -6.10 -23.22
N ARG A 382 20.30 -5.37 -23.86
CA ARG A 382 20.43 -3.93 -23.72
C ARG A 382 19.22 -3.27 -24.37
N ILE A 383 18.17 -3.06 -23.58
CA ILE A 383 16.90 -2.49 -24.09
C ILE A 383 16.96 -0.97 -24.26
N ILE A 384 18.03 -0.28 -23.89
CA ILE A 384 18.03 1.19 -23.89
C ILE A 384 19.38 1.74 -24.37
N SER A 385 19.72 1.59 -25.64
CA SER A 385 20.67 2.53 -26.28
C SER A 385 20.75 2.45 -27.80
N SER A 386 19.91 1.69 -28.50
CA SER A 386 19.98 1.54 -29.96
C SER A 386 18.81 2.18 -30.72
N VAL A 387 17.98 3.01 -30.12
CA VAL A 387 16.84 3.65 -30.81
C VAL A 387 17.26 4.91 -31.56
N ALA A 388 18.50 5.34 -31.47
CA ALA A 388 18.97 6.57 -32.11
C ALA A 388 19.59 6.38 -33.52
N GLY A 389 19.37 5.22 -34.18
CA GLY A 389 19.98 4.95 -35.48
C GLY A 389 19.28 3.93 -36.36
N ASP A 390 18.24 3.29 -35.89
CA ASP A 390 17.62 2.18 -36.62
C ASP A 390 16.59 2.65 -37.63
N SER A 391 16.56 2.01 -38.79
CA SER A 391 15.60 2.31 -39.86
C SER A 391 14.17 2.00 -39.40
N LEU A 392 13.19 2.67 -39.98
CA LEU A 392 11.76 2.49 -39.69
C LEU A 392 11.32 1.02 -39.83
N GLU A 393 12.01 0.26 -40.69
CA GLU A 393 11.78 -1.17 -40.94
C GLU A 393 12.23 -2.06 -39.77
N GLU A 394 13.39 -1.77 -39.15
CA GLU A 394 13.88 -2.51 -37.99
C GLU A 394 13.02 -2.25 -36.74
N LEU A 395 12.56 -1.01 -36.57
CA LEU A 395 11.61 -0.65 -35.50
C LEU A 395 10.26 -1.34 -35.68
N SER A 396 9.77 -1.49 -36.93
CA SER A 396 8.52 -2.20 -37.19
C SER A 396 8.65 -3.70 -36.93
N ALA A 397 9.75 -4.34 -37.33
CA ALA A 397 10.03 -5.75 -37.08
C ALA A 397 10.17 -6.03 -35.57
N LEU A 398 10.82 -5.14 -34.83
CA LEU A 398 10.94 -5.24 -33.36
C LEU A 398 9.57 -5.09 -32.69
N SER A 399 8.73 -4.16 -33.13
CA SER A 399 7.36 -3.96 -32.67
C SER A 399 6.51 -5.22 -32.89
N ASP A 400 6.61 -5.86 -34.07
CA ASP A 400 5.86 -7.07 -34.38
C ASP A 400 6.33 -8.27 -33.54
N GLN A 401 7.63 -8.36 -33.27
CA GLN A 401 8.17 -9.38 -32.36
C GLN A 401 7.63 -9.23 -30.93
N TYR A 402 7.59 -7.99 -30.39
CA TYR A 402 7.04 -7.74 -29.07
C TYR A 402 5.52 -7.92 -29.03
N ARG A 403 4.79 -7.52 -30.06
CA ARG A 403 3.34 -7.83 -30.19
C ARG A 403 3.09 -9.32 -30.22
N GLY A 404 3.94 -10.10 -30.88
CA GLY A 404 3.86 -11.58 -30.85
C GLY A 404 4.08 -12.16 -29.46
N LYS A 405 5.03 -11.63 -28.67
CA LYS A 405 5.26 -12.05 -27.29
C LYS A 405 4.11 -11.65 -26.38
N ILE A 406 3.56 -10.43 -26.52
CA ILE A 406 2.39 -9.97 -25.76
C ILE A 406 1.18 -10.83 -26.07
N ARG A 407 0.88 -11.16 -27.32
CA ARG A 407 -0.23 -12.05 -27.68
C ARG A 407 -0.09 -13.45 -27.05
N LYS A 408 1.15 -13.99 -26.96
CA LYS A 408 1.40 -15.26 -26.29
C LYS A 408 1.16 -15.18 -24.78
N LEU A 409 1.59 -14.08 -24.14
CA LEU A 409 1.34 -13.81 -22.73
C LEU A 409 -0.16 -13.58 -22.46
N ASP A 410 -0.84 -12.78 -23.28
CA ASP A 410 -2.28 -12.56 -23.19
C ASP A 410 -3.07 -13.87 -23.33
N LYS A 411 -2.62 -14.78 -24.19
CA LYS A 411 -3.23 -16.10 -24.31
C LYS A 411 -3.05 -16.93 -23.04
N LEU A 412 -1.84 -16.93 -22.47
CA LEU A 412 -1.56 -17.62 -21.21
C LEU A 412 -2.37 -17.05 -20.04
N VAL A 413 -2.55 -15.71 -19.98
CA VAL A 413 -3.35 -15.05 -18.94
C VAL A 413 -4.85 -15.31 -19.15
N LYS A 414 -5.35 -15.28 -20.40
CA LYS A 414 -6.76 -15.57 -20.72
C LYS A 414 -7.14 -17.03 -20.47
N ASP A 415 -6.19 -17.93 -20.60
CA ASP A 415 -6.40 -19.37 -20.36
C ASP A 415 -6.29 -19.73 -18.86
N GLN A 416 -5.90 -18.76 -17.98
CA GLN A 416 -5.90 -18.96 -16.52
C GLN A 416 -7.28 -18.65 -15.94
N MET A 417 -7.88 -19.66 -15.33
CA MET A 417 -9.08 -19.50 -14.53
C MET A 417 -8.71 -19.01 -13.13
N TYR A 418 -9.11 -17.79 -12.78
CA TYR A 418 -9.04 -17.32 -11.41
C TYR A 418 -10.16 -17.98 -10.59
N ALA A 419 -9.80 -18.97 -9.77
CA ALA A 419 -10.75 -19.72 -8.93
C ALA A 419 -11.57 -18.85 -7.97
N THR A 420 -11.10 -17.65 -7.67
CA THR A 420 -11.75 -16.68 -6.76
C THR A 420 -13.11 -16.23 -7.25
N TYR A 421 -13.29 -15.99 -8.55
CA TYR A 421 -14.58 -15.51 -9.10
C TYR A 421 -15.71 -16.53 -8.98
N PRO A 422 -15.57 -17.76 -9.48
CA PRO A 422 -16.63 -18.75 -9.31
C PRO A 422 -16.85 -19.15 -7.86
N LEU A 423 -15.82 -19.13 -7.00
CA LEU A 423 -15.98 -19.42 -5.58
C LEU A 423 -16.78 -18.35 -4.84
N ASN A 424 -16.64 -17.07 -5.20
CA ASN A 424 -17.44 -16.00 -4.63
C ASN A 424 -18.93 -16.04 -5.04
N ALA A 425 -19.24 -16.66 -6.17
CA ALA A 425 -20.62 -16.81 -6.63
C ALA A 425 -21.40 -17.90 -5.89
N ILE A 426 -20.71 -18.89 -5.30
CA ILE A 426 -21.34 -20.02 -4.62
C ILE A 426 -22.16 -19.60 -3.39
N PRO A 427 -21.66 -18.77 -2.45
CA PRO A 427 -22.43 -18.34 -1.28
C PRO A 427 -23.72 -17.58 -1.65
N ALA A 428 -23.67 -16.78 -2.73
CA ALA A 428 -24.83 -16.03 -3.20
C ALA A 428 -25.89 -16.91 -3.89
N ALA A 429 -25.50 -18.10 -4.35
CA ALA A 429 -26.40 -19.05 -5.00
C ALA A 429 -27.08 -20.03 -4.02
N LEU A 430 -26.59 -20.14 -2.77
CA LEU A 430 -27.08 -21.09 -1.76
C LEU A 430 -28.47 -20.67 -1.25
N PRO A 431 -29.51 -21.52 -1.36
CA PRO A 431 -30.80 -21.30 -0.70
C PRO A 431 -30.70 -21.50 0.82
N GLY A 432 -31.70 -20.97 1.56
CA GLY A 432 -31.80 -21.20 2.99
C GLY A 432 -31.95 -22.70 3.31
N GLY A 433 -31.25 -23.18 4.33
CA GLY A 433 -31.25 -24.58 4.75
C GLY A 433 -30.30 -25.50 4.00
N VAL A 434 -29.55 -24.98 3.02
CA VAL A 434 -28.52 -25.70 2.28
C VAL A 434 -27.14 -25.26 2.76
N TRP A 435 -26.24 -26.20 3.04
CA TRP A 435 -24.84 -25.91 3.34
C TRP A 435 -23.90 -26.85 2.62
N LEU A 436 -22.70 -26.37 2.31
CA LEU A 436 -21.65 -27.15 1.66
C LEU A 436 -20.70 -27.73 2.70
N GLU A 437 -20.37 -29.00 2.55
CA GLU A 437 -19.36 -29.69 3.36
C GLU A 437 -17.98 -29.64 2.74
N ASN A 438 -17.93 -29.81 1.41
CA ASN A 438 -16.68 -29.88 0.70
C ASN A 438 -16.80 -29.31 -0.70
N PHE A 439 -15.72 -28.69 -1.17
CA PHE A 439 -15.54 -28.38 -2.59
C PHE A 439 -14.15 -28.83 -3.03
N ARG A 440 -14.07 -29.38 -4.23
CA ARG A 440 -12.83 -29.84 -4.81
C ARG A 440 -12.72 -29.34 -6.24
N LEU A 441 -11.67 -28.56 -6.51
CA LEU A 441 -11.33 -28.11 -7.85
C LEU A 441 -10.17 -28.95 -8.37
N THR A 442 -10.35 -29.63 -9.51
CA THR A 442 -9.34 -30.44 -10.16
C THR A 442 -9.16 -29.98 -11.60
N GLN A 443 -7.91 -29.99 -12.05
CA GLN A 443 -7.55 -29.71 -13.44
C GLN A 443 -6.88 -30.96 -14.04
N ASN A 444 -7.50 -31.51 -15.08
CA ASN A 444 -6.99 -32.69 -15.77
C ASN A 444 -6.00 -32.30 -16.89
N SER A 445 -5.21 -33.25 -17.35
CA SER A 445 -4.17 -33.09 -18.37
C SER A 445 -4.64 -32.54 -19.73
N GLY A 446 -5.96 -32.40 -19.93
CA GLY A 446 -6.59 -31.82 -21.13
C GLY A 446 -7.12 -30.39 -20.94
N ASN A 447 -6.67 -29.67 -19.92
CA ASN A 447 -7.17 -28.33 -19.56
C ASN A 447 -8.66 -28.27 -19.18
N VAL A 448 -9.26 -29.41 -18.87
CA VAL A 448 -10.63 -29.50 -18.34
C VAL A 448 -10.58 -29.24 -16.84
N ILE A 449 -11.26 -28.20 -16.40
CA ILE A 449 -11.38 -27.86 -15.00
C ILE A 449 -12.70 -28.41 -14.50
N GLU A 450 -12.66 -29.20 -13.44
CA GLU A 450 -13.82 -29.81 -12.81
C GLU A 450 -13.92 -29.34 -11.34
N LEU A 451 -15.06 -28.75 -10.99
CA LEU A 451 -15.41 -28.35 -9.63
C LEU A 451 -16.50 -29.32 -9.12
N SER A 452 -16.20 -30.03 -8.06
CA SER A 452 -17.14 -30.88 -7.34
C SER A 452 -17.58 -30.21 -6.04
N LEU A 453 -18.88 -30.08 -5.83
CA LEU A 453 -19.51 -29.51 -4.65
C LEU A 453 -20.30 -30.62 -3.97
N THR A 454 -20.07 -30.86 -2.69
CA THR A 454 -20.87 -31.75 -1.86
C THR A 454 -21.42 -30.98 -0.68
N GLY A 455 -22.69 -31.25 -0.34
CA GLY A 455 -23.35 -30.55 0.74
C GLY A 455 -24.57 -31.30 1.26
N GLN A 456 -25.26 -30.68 2.20
CA GLN A 456 -26.40 -31.23 2.90
C GLN A 456 -27.55 -30.21 2.92
N VAL A 457 -28.75 -30.72 3.03
CA VAL A 457 -29.98 -29.94 3.22
C VAL A 457 -30.80 -30.57 4.34
N TYR A 458 -31.31 -29.74 5.25
CA TYR A 458 -32.24 -30.16 6.27
C TYR A 458 -33.36 -29.14 6.43
N LEU A 459 -34.60 -29.53 6.05
CA LEU A 459 -35.81 -28.69 6.12
C LEU A 459 -37.00 -29.42 6.73
N GLU A 460 -36.80 -30.61 7.34
CA GLU A 460 -37.84 -31.48 7.90
C GLU A 460 -38.90 -31.98 6.89
N ASP A 461 -38.71 -31.66 5.61
CA ASP A 461 -39.61 -32.04 4.50
C ASP A 461 -38.72 -32.42 3.28
N HIS A 462 -38.77 -33.67 2.89
CA HIS A 462 -37.92 -34.24 1.83
C HIS A 462 -38.17 -33.63 0.45
N ASP A 463 -39.41 -33.31 0.15
CA ASP A 463 -39.76 -32.71 -1.15
C ASP A 463 -39.18 -31.30 -1.25
N ARG A 464 -39.23 -30.54 -0.19
CA ARG A 464 -38.62 -29.20 -0.10
C ARG A 464 -37.07 -29.26 -0.09
N GLU A 465 -36.51 -30.29 0.54
CA GLU A 465 -35.04 -30.51 0.50
C GLU A 465 -34.57 -30.76 -0.92
N PHE A 466 -35.27 -31.63 -1.66
CA PHE A 466 -34.98 -31.90 -3.07
C PHE A 466 -35.17 -30.65 -3.95
N GLU A 467 -36.23 -29.91 -3.73
CA GLU A 467 -36.49 -28.64 -4.42
C GLU A 467 -35.36 -27.62 -4.14
N SER A 468 -34.87 -27.52 -2.92
CA SER A 468 -33.78 -26.62 -2.55
C SER A 468 -32.46 -26.96 -3.26
N VAL A 469 -32.14 -28.24 -3.46
CA VAL A 469 -30.97 -28.65 -4.27
C VAL A 469 -31.16 -28.23 -5.74
N ASN A 470 -32.39 -28.37 -6.29
CA ASN A 470 -32.66 -27.92 -7.65
C ASN A 470 -32.59 -26.39 -7.79
N ILE A 471 -33.10 -25.63 -6.80
CA ILE A 471 -32.97 -24.16 -6.76
C ILE A 471 -31.51 -23.77 -6.74
N PHE A 472 -30.68 -24.43 -5.93
CA PHE A 472 -29.24 -24.19 -5.90
C PHE A 472 -28.59 -24.40 -7.28
N LEU A 473 -28.92 -25.52 -7.96
CA LEU A 473 -28.46 -25.81 -9.32
C LEU A 473 -28.86 -24.69 -10.30
N ILE A 474 -30.13 -24.26 -10.25
CA ILE A 474 -30.65 -23.20 -11.12
C ILE A 474 -29.96 -21.87 -10.85
N ASN A 475 -29.74 -21.53 -9.58
CA ASN A 475 -29.03 -20.31 -9.20
C ASN A 475 -27.58 -20.31 -9.71
N LEU A 476 -26.87 -21.43 -9.63
CA LEU A 476 -25.53 -21.57 -10.19
C LEU A 476 -25.55 -21.41 -11.73
N LYS A 477 -26.52 -22.02 -12.43
CA LYS A 477 -26.65 -21.89 -13.89
C LYS A 477 -26.98 -20.48 -14.34
N ASN A 478 -27.80 -19.78 -13.58
CA ASN A 478 -28.25 -18.42 -13.90
C ASN A 478 -27.27 -17.34 -13.46
N ASN A 479 -26.27 -17.67 -12.63
CA ASN A 479 -25.25 -16.71 -12.21
C ASN A 479 -24.25 -16.48 -13.36
N PRO A 480 -24.15 -15.25 -13.91
CA PRO A 480 -23.29 -14.96 -15.07
C PRO A 480 -21.80 -15.12 -14.78
N GLU A 481 -21.37 -14.85 -13.56
CA GLU A 481 -19.97 -15.01 -13.12
C GLU A 481 -19.59 -16.49 -13.02
N PHE A 482 -20.52 -17.36 -12.61
CA PHE A 482 -20.28 -18.79 -12.48
C PHE A 482 -20.40 -19.51 -13.83
N SER A 483 -21.48 -19.23 -14.59
CA SER A 483 -21.76 -19.86 -15.89
C SER A 483 -20.77 -19.46 -17.00
N LYS A 484 -20.04 -18.36 -16.82
CA LYS A 484 -18.93 -17.98 -17.68
C LYS A 484 -17.81 -19.03 -17.67
N TYR A 485 -17.52 -19.60 -16.52
CA TYR A 485 -16.44 -20.56 -16.32
C TYR A 485 -16.89 -22.02 -16.43
N PHE A 486 -18.09 -22.35 -15.95
CA PHE A 486 -18.63 -23.71 -15.97
C PHE A 486 -19.84 -23.81 -16.89
N LYS A 487 -19.69 -24.52 -18.01
CA LYS A 487 -20.75 -24.69 -19.03
C LYS A 487 -21.64 -25.88 -18.75
N GLU A 488 -21.11 -26.93 -18.13
CA GLU A 488 -21.85 -28.10 -17.70
C GLU A 488 -21.96 -28.12 -16.18
N ILE A 489 -23.18 -28.03 -15.66
CA ILE A 489 -23.46 -28.08 -14.22
C ILE A 489 -24.53 -29.14 -14.02
N ASN A 490 -24.17 -30.28 -13.42
CA ASN A 490 -25.03 -31.43 -13.26
C ASN A 490 -25.01 -31.94 -11.81
N ILE A 491 -26.16 -32.45 -11.37
CA ILE A 491 -26.27 -33.18 -10.11
C ILE A 491 -25.81 -34.62 -10.37
N ASN A 492 -24.86 -35.11 -9.57
CA ASN A 492 -24.37 -36.49 -9.67
C ASN A 492 -25.20 -37.45 -8.81
N SER A 493 -25.51 -37.04 -7.59
CA SER A 493 -26.32 -37.80 -6.66
C SER A 493 -27.08 -36.90 -5.70
N ILE A 494 -28.25 -37.38 -5.29
CA ILE A 494 -29.02 -36.86 -4.15
C ILE A 494 -29.45 -38.11 -3.38
N ASP A 495 -28.93 -38.25 -2.15
CA ASP A 495 -29.14 -39.40 -1.31
C ASP A 495 -29.63 -38.94 0.07
N GLN A 496 -30.43 -39.79 0.74
CA GLN A 496 -30.81 -39.55 2.13
C GLN A 496 -29.89 -40.31 3.07
N LYS A 497 -29.38 -39.61 4.10
CA LYS A 497 -28.56 -40.20 5.15
C LYS A 497 -29.14 -39.89 6.53
N LEU A 498 -29.04 -40.84 7.41
CA LEU A 498 -29.37 -40.64 8.82
C LEU A 498 -28.14 -40.09 9.54
N ILE A 499 -28.25 -38.84 10.01
CA ILE A 499 -27.18 -38.16 10.78
C ILE A 499 -27.84 -37.73 12.10
N ASP A 500 -27.28 -38.16 13.24
CA ASP A 500 -27.78 -37.84 14.59
C ASP A 500 -29.31 -38.09 14.75
N ASN A 501 -29.78 -39.22 14.26
CA ASN A 501 -31.21 -39.64 14.26
C ASN A 501 -32.14 -38.72 13.42
N LYS A 502 -31.59 -37.86 12.57
CA LYS A 502 -32.35 -37.03 11.62
C LYS A 502 -32.03 -37.46 10.19
N SER A 503 -33.09 -37.57 9.37
CA SER A 503 -32.91 -37.82 7.94
C SER A 503 -32.47 -36.51 7.28
N VAL A 504 -31.30 -36.48 6.65
CA VAL A 504 -30.71 -35.33 5.97
C VAL A 504 -30.47 -35.68 4.51
N THR A 505 -30.81 -34.81 3.61
CA THR A 505 -30.55 -34.98 2.17
C THR A 505 -29.12 -34.53 1.86
N VAL A 506 -28.29 -35.45 1.37
CA VAL A 506 -26.91 -35.20 0.92
C VAL A 506 -26.87 -35.14 -0.60
N PHE A 507 -26.20 -34.12 -1.14
CA PHE A 507 -26.12 -33.95 -2.59
C PHE A 507 -24.67 -33.80 -3.07
N SER A 508 -24.47 -34.12 -4.36
CA SER A 508 -23.21 -33.90 -5.07
C SER A 508 -23.52 -33.26 -6.43
N ILE A 509 -22.85 -32.13 -6.70
CA ILE A 509 -22.94 -31.39 -7.97
C ILE A 509 -21.54 -31.34 -8.59
N THR A 510 -21.46 -31.63 -9.90
CA THR A 510 -20.23 -31.47 -10.68
C THR A 510 -20.39 -30.41 -11.74
N CYS A 511 -19.44 -29.48 -11.77
CA CYS A 511 -19.39 -28.39 -12.73
C CYS A 511 -18.12 -28.55 -13.60
N LYS A 512 -18.29 -28.55 -14.92
CA LYS A 512 -17.18 -28.72 -15.88
C LYS A 512 -17.07 -27.51 -16.80
N ASN A 513 -15.83 -27.09 -17.01
CA ASN A 513 -15.50 -26.16 -18.07
C ASN A 513 -15.21 -26.98 -19.33
N LEU A 514 -16.10 -26.94 -20.32
CA LEU A 514 -15.83 -27.53 -21.62
C LEU A 514 -14.79 -26.66 -22.32
N ALA A 515 -13.59 -27.20 -22.55
CA ALA A 515 -12.67 -26.59 -23.49
C ALA A 515 -13.35 -26.51 -24.86
N GLU A 516 -13.48 -25.30 -25.42
CA GLU A 516 -13.95 -25.14 -26.81
C GLU A 516 -13.13 -26.10 -27.69
N LYS A 517 -13.82 -27.07 -28.28
CA LYS A 517 -13.21 -27.89 -29.35
C LYS A 517 -12.81 -26.92 -30.45
N LYS A 518 -11.50 -26.78 -30.70
CA LYS A 518 -10.95 -26.16 -31.90
C LYS A 518 -11.26 -27.00 -33.11
#